data_bff0a1e4bbb86902104d2cd5aaa65564
#
_entry.id   bff0a1e4bbb86902104d2cd5aaa65564
#
_cell.length_a   1.000
_cell.length_b   1.000
_cell.length_c   1.000
_cell.angle_alpha   90.00
_cell.angle_beta   90.00
_cell.angle_gamma   90.00
#
_symmetry.space_group_name_H-M   'P 1'
#
loop_
_entity.id
_entity.type
_entity.pdbx_description
1 polymer ?
#
loop_
_entity_poly.entity_id
_entity_poly.type
_entity_poly.pdbx_seq_one_letter_code
_entity_poly.pdbx_strand_id
1 'polypeptide(L)'
;MRSISKMLPGVFALAAATALSLASPAARAQDKTITLCWAAWDPANALVELSKDFTAKTKINMKFEFVPWPNFADRMLNELNSKGKLCDVIIGDSQWIGGSAESGHYVKLNDFFAKENIKMSDFMPATVLGYSEWPKGTPNYWALPAMGDALGWTYRKDWFARPEFKAEFKKKYNRELAPPTTWAEFKQVAEFFTRTIDGKKVYGTYLFTERGSEGITMGVSNVLYPYGFKYEDPKEHYAMDGYVNSADAVKGLEFYKELYKCCTPPGLTNSYMGEGLDAFKSGQVAMMMNWFAFFPGLYKDPNVGGDKIGFFVNPAGPKGKGSQLGGQGISVVSYSPNRAEALQYIKWFATPDVQKKWWALGGYSCSKAVLQDPGFKKSAPFAGEFLTAMDQVVDFWAEPSYAALLLAEQKRVHDFVVADKGTAKEALDGLLADWKKVFKEDGKLK
;
A
#
# COMPACT_ATOMS: atom_id res chain seq x y z
N MET A 1 -25.98 -82.17 -53.16
CA MET A 1 -27.28 -82.94 -53.25
C MET A 1 -28.37 -82.10 -52.61
N ARG A 2 -29.39 -81.82 -53.45
CA ARG A 2 -30.79 -81.46 -53.12
C ARG A 2 -31.05 -80.37 -52.13
N SER A 3 -31.51 -79.17 -52.51
CA SER A 3 -32.74 -78.88 -53.27
C SER A 3 -33.92 -78.52 -52.33
N ILE A 4 -34.55 -77.41 -52.72
CA ILE A 4 -35.97 -77.03 -52.61
C ILE A 4 -36.34 -76.26 -51.36
N SER A 5 -36.76 -75.05 -51.37
CA SER A 5 -37.73 -74.30 -52.16
C SER A 5 -38.87 -73.73 -51.30
N LYS A 6 -39.20 -72.46 -51.54
CA LYS A 6 -40.52 -71.78 -51.38
C LYS A 6 -41.00 -71.44 -49.99
N MET A 7 -41.56 -70.31 -49.65
CA MET A 7 -42.48 -69.34 -50.32
C MET A 7 -42.69 -68.17 -49.37
N LEU A 8 -42.75 -66.98 -49.94
CA LEU A 8 -43.40 -65.81 -49.36
C LEU A 8 -44.93 -66.04 -49.17
N PRO A 9 -45.70 -65.30 -48.36
CA PRO A 9 -45.96 -63.87 -48.54
C PRO A 9 -46.14 -63.09 -47.22
N GLY A 10 -45.83 -61.89 -47.23
CA GLY A 10 -46.73 -60.75 -47.41
C GLY A 10 -47.16 -60.04 -46.13
N VAL A 11 -46.80 -58.76 -46.11
CA VAL A 11 -47.70 -57.65 -45.77
C VAL A 11 -47.71 -57.11 -44.36
N PHE A 12 -47.48 -55.87 -44.32
CA PHE A 12 -47.90 -54.66 -43.64
C PHE A 12 -46.84 -53.91 -42.87
N ALA A 13 -46.39 -52.82 -43.51
CA ALA A 13 -45.67 -51.73 -42.95
C ALA A 13 -46.57 -50.96 -41.94
N LEU A 14 -46.13 -50.78 -40.73
CA LEU A 14 -46.62 -49.73 -39.84
C LEU A 14 -45.44 -48.82 -39.51
N ALA A 15 -45.40 -47.68 -40.19
CA ALA A 15 -44.44 -46.62 -39.91
C ALA A 15 -44.81 -45.95 -38.57
N ALA A 16 -44.07 -46.28 -37.52
CA ALA A 16 -44.06 -45.52 -36.28
C ALA A 16 -42.97 -44.46 -36.39
N ALA A 17 -43.37 -43.22 -36.71
CA ALA A 17 -42.49 -42.05 -36.65
C ALA A 17 -42.21 -41.71 -35.19
N THR A 18 -41.11 -42.22 -34.67
CA THR A 18 -40.52 -41.75 -33.38
C THR A 18 -39.88 -40.40 -33.64
N ALA A 19 -40.55 -39.31 -33.25
CA ALA A 19 -39.98 -38.00 -33.10
C ALA A 19 -38.95 -38.05 -31.99
N LEU A 20 -37.62 -38.18 -32.36
CA LEU A 20 -36.54 -37.89 -31.47
C LEU A 20 -36.52 -36.35 -31.26
N SER A 21 -37.12 -35.89 -30.18
CA SER A 21 -36.85 -34.55 -29.67
C SER A 21 -35.39 -34.47 -29.29
N LEU A 22 -34.57 -33.84 -30.16
CA LEU A 22 -33.25 -33.36 -29.86
C LEU A 22 -33.39 -32.27 -28.78
N ALA A 23 -33.44 -32.69 -27.52
CA ALA A 23 -33.19 -31.82 -26.42
C ALA A 23 -31.72 -31.43 -26.55
N SER A 24 -31.43 -30.27 -27.16
CA SER A 24 -30.11 -29.63 -27.05
C SER A 24 -29.76 -29.54 -25.55
N PRO A 25 -28.67 -30.11 -25.10
CA PRO A 25 -28.23 -29.86 -23.74
C PRO A 25 -28.07 -28.33 -23.64
N ALA A 26 -28.92 -27.71 -22.82
CA ALA A 26 -28.70 -26.32 -22.43
C ALA A 26 -27.27 -26.26 -21.95
N ALA A 27 -26.42 -25.59 -22.71
CA ALA A 27 -25.05 -25.35 -22.32
C ALA A 27 -25.11 -24.67 -20.94
N ARG A 28 -24.86 -25.43 -19.88
CA ARG A 28 -24.66 -24.86 -18.56
C ARG A 28 -23.62 -23.77 -18.75
N ALA A 29 -24.04 -22.52 -18.60
CA ALA A 29 -23.11 -21.41 -18.57
C ALA A 29 -22.03 -21.80 -17.57
N GLN A 30 -20.83 -22.01 -18.05
CA GLN A 30 -19.70 -22.38 -17.20
C GLN A 30 -19.56 -21.24 -16.20
N ASP A 31 -19.66 -21.55 -14.91
CA ASP A 31 -19.54 -20.54 -13.84
C ASP A 31 -18.23 -19.79 -14.05
N LYS A 32 -18.33 -18.53 -14.46
CA LYS A 32 -17.18 -17.67 -14.71
C LYS A 32 -16.48 -17.40 -13.38
N THR A 33 -15.16 -17.50 -13.39
CA THR A 33 -14.34 -17.27 -12.21
C THR A 33 -13.19 -16.36 -12.57
N ILE A 34 -12.91 -15.34 -11.73
CA ILE A 34 -11.71 -14.51 -11.82
C ILE A 34 -10.87 -14.65 -10.56
N THR A 35 -9.57 -14.58 -10.72
CA THR A 35 -8.60 -14.61 -9.61
C THR A 35 -8.06 -13.21 -9.36
N LEU A 36 -8.21 -12.73 -8.12
CA LEU A 36 -7.61 -11.50 -7.64
C LEU A 36 -6.38 -11.83 -6.78
N CYS A 37 -5.25 -11.25 -7.15
CA CYS A 37 -3.99 -11.41 -6.45
C CYS A 37 -3.68 -10.17 -5.60
N TRP A 38 -3.27 -10.37 -4.35
CA TRP A 38 -2.90 -9.29 -3.43
C TRP A 38 -2.00 -9.78 -2.29
N ALA A 39 -1.63 -8.85 -1.40
CA ALA A 39 -0.93 -9.18 -0.16
C ALA A 39 -1.87 -9.85 0.87
N ALA A 40 -1.30 -10.69 1.73
CA ALA A 40 -2.00 -11.34 2.85
C ALA A 40 -2.01 -10.40 4.08
N TRP A 41 -3.13 -9.74 4.36
CA TRP A 41 -3.33 -8.81 5.47
C TRP A 41 -4.81 -8.53 5.73
N ASP A 42 -5.14 -7.74 6.77
CA ASP A 42 -6.53 -7.47 7.16
C ASP A 42 -7.38 -6.85 6.03
N PRO A 43 -6.92 -5.84 5.25
CA PRO A 43 -7.68 -5.34 4.12
C PRO A 43 -8.02 -6.40 3.06
N ALA A 44 -7.14 -7.39 2.84
CA ALA A 44 -7.42 -8.48 1.91
C ALA A 44 -8.58 -9.36 2.40
N ASN A 45 -8.64 -9.64 3.71
CA ASN A 45 -9.77 -10.36 4.30
C ASN A 45 -11.08 -9.57 4.18
N ALA A 46 -11.02 -8.25 4.37
CA ALA A 46 -12.17 -7.36 4.15
C ALA A 46 -12.64 -7.37 2.69
N LEU A 47 -11.70 -7.46 1.72
CA LEU A 47 -12.04 -7.55 0.30
C LEU A 47 -12.72 -8.88 -0.07
N VAL A 48 -12.31 -9.99 0.54
CA VAL A 48 -13.00 -11.28 0.39
C VAL A 48 -14.46 -11.16 0.81
N GLU A 49 -14.70 -10.57 1.97
CA GLU A 49 -16.07 -10.39 2.49
C GLU A 49 -16.91 -9.46 1.58
N LEU A 50 -16.31 -8.34 1.16
CA LEU A 50 -16.94 -7.40 0.24
C LEU A 50 -17.32 -8.06 -1.08
N SER A 51 -16.44 -8.89 -1.64
CA SER A 51 -16.59 -9.52 -2.96
C SER A 51 -17.71 -10.58 -3.04
N LYS A 52 -18.23 -11.03 -1.91
CA LYS A 52 -19.45 -11.87 -1.88
C LYS A 52 -20.63 -11.17 -2.54
N ASP A 53 -20.74 -9.85 -2.38
CA ASP A 53 -21.79 -9.06 -3.02
C ASP A 53 -21.63 -9.02 -4.55
N PHE A 54 -20.39 -8.94 -5.04
CA PHE A 54 -20.10 -9.02 -6.47
C PHE A 54 -20.57 -10.36 -7.05
N THR A 55 -20.17 -11.46 -6.42
CA THR A 55 -20.57 -12.81 -6.84
C THR A 55 -22.09 -12.99 -6.78
N ALA A 56 -22.73 -12.52 -5.72
CA ALA A 56 -24.20 -12.60 -5.60
C ALA A 56 -24.92 -11.86 -6.74
N LYS A 57 -24.41 -10.67 -7.11
CA LYS A 57 -24.99 -9.81 -8.13
C LYS A 57 -24.71 -10.28 -9.56
N THR A 58 -23.50 -10.77 -9.85
CA THR A 58 -23.05 -11.03 -11.22
C THR A 58 -22.99 -12.50 -11.60
N LYS A 59 -23.00 -13.40 -10.62
CA LYS A 59 -22.72 -14.84 -10.77
C LYS A 59 -21.29 -15.14 -11.26
N ILE A 60 -20.38 -14.17 -11.15
CA ILE A 60 -18.94 -14.37 -11.38
C ILE A 60 -18.32 -14.74 -10.04
N ASN A 61 -17.69 -15.91 -9.98
CA ASN A 61 -17.00 -16.39 -8.79
C ASN A 61 -15.66 -15.67 -8.63
N MET A 62 -15.28 -15.44 -7.36
CA MET A 62 -13.98 -14.84 -7.02
C MET A 62 -13.08 -15.89 -6.39
N LYS A 63 -11.85 -15.97 -6.88
CA LYS A 63 -10.72 -16.62 -6.21
C LYS A 63 -9.75 -15.54 -5.76
N PHE A 64 -9.05 -15.82 -4.67
CA PHE A 64 -8.07 -14.91 -4.11
C PHE A 64 -6.74 -15.63 -3.93
N GLU A 65 -5.68 -15.01 -4.38
CA GLU A 65 -4.30 -15.44 -4.16
C GLU A 65 -3.62 -14.38 -3.32
N PHE A 66 -3.37 -14.68 -2.05
CA PHE A 66 -2.77 -13.76 -1.12
C PHE A 66 -1.36 -14.20 -0.74
N VAL A 67 -0.42 -13.28 -0.84
CA VAL A 67 1.00 -13.53 -0.57
C VAL A 67 1.44 -12.72 0.64
N PRO A 68 2.12 -13.32 1.64
CA PRO A 68 2.70 -12.56 2.75
C PRO A 68 3.58 -11.41 2.27
N TRP A 69 3.49 -10.25 2.93
CA TRP A 69 4.13 -9.01 2.49
C TRP A 69 5.62 -9.16 2.12
N PRO A 70 6.47 -9.84 2.91
CA PRO A 70 7.89 -9.96 2.57
C PRO A 70 8.17 -10.64 1.22
N ASN A 71 7.23 -11.44 0.71
CA ASN A 71 7.37 -12.18 -0.55
C ASN A 71 6.44 -11.63 -1.66
N PHE A 72 5.63 -10.62 -1.34
CA PHE A 72 4.55 -10.16 -2.22
C PHE A 72 5.09 -9.54 -3.52
N ALA A 73 6.03 -8.62 -3.41
CA ALA A 73 6.61 -7.95 -4.57
C ALA A 73 7.27 -8.95 -5.52
N ASP A 74 8.17 -9.80 -4.99
CA ASP A 74 8.89 -10.78 -5.79
C ASP A 74 7.93 -11.76 -6.48
N ARG A 75 6.96 -12.27 -5.76
CA ARG A 75 5.99 -13.24 -6.29
C ARG A 75 5.13 -12.64 -7.39
N MET A 76 4.60 -11.43 -7.18
CA MET A 76 3.70 -10.79 -8.14
C MET A 76 4.42 -10.23 -9.36
N LEU A 77 5.60 -9.63 -9.18
CA LEU A 77 6.39 -9.13 -10.31
C LEU A 77 6.93 -10.29 -11.16
N ASN A 78 7.33 -11.42 -10.56
CA ASN A 78 7.69 -12.61 -11.30
C ASN A 78 6.50 -13.19 -12.10
N GLU A 79 5.30 -13.21 -11.53
CA GLU A 79 4.07 -13.62 -12.23
C GLU A 79 3.79 -12.72 -13.44
N LEU A 80 3.88 -11.40 -13.26
CA LEU A 80 3.69 -10.44 -14.34
C LEU A 80 4.77 -10.57 -15.43
N ASN A 81 6.04 -10.61 -15.05
CA ASN A 81 7.18 -10.69 -15.98
C ASN A 81 7.18 -11.99 -16.80
N SER A 82 6.76 -13.10 -16.21
CA SER A 82 6.59 -14.37 -16.91
C SER A 82 5.30 -14.46 -17.73
N LYS A 83 4.45 -13.44 -17.70
CA LYS A 83 3.10 -13.43 -18.27
C LYS A 83 2.29 -14.64 -17.79
N GLY A 84 2.38 -14.95 -16.51
CA GLY A 84 1.66 -16.03 -15.86
C GLY A 84 0.15 -15.84 -15.97
N LYS A 85 -0.59 -16.91 -15.71
CA LYS A 85 -2.07 -16.92 -15.84
C LYS A 85 -2.78 -17.06 -14.49
N LEU A 86 -2.06 -16.80 -13.41
CA LEU A 86 -2.63 -16.91 -12.07
C LEU A 86 -3.63 -15.79 -11.79
N CYS A 87 -3.28 -14.55 -12.16
CA CYS A 87 -4.05 -13.37 -11.82
C CYS A 87 -4.85 -12.83 -13.01
N ASP A 88 -6.13 -12.57 -12.82
CA ASP A 88 -6.96 -11.79 -13.73
C ASP A 88 -7.00 -10.32 -13.33
N VAL A 89 -6.99 -10.09 -12.01
CA VAL A 89 -6.95 -8.79 -11.35
C VAL A 89 -5.82 -8.80 -10.35
N ILE A 90 -5.07 -7.72 -10.27
CA ILE A 90 -4.02 -7.54 -9.29
C ILE A 90 -4.20 -6.22 -8.54
N ILE A 91 -4.08 -6.25 -7.22
CA ILE A 91 -3.88 -5.03 -6.44
C ILE A 91 -2.39 -4.92 -6.21
N GLY A 92 -1.78 -3.98 -6.94
CA GLY A 92 -0.33 -3.78 -6.98
C GLY A 92 0.06 -2.47 -6.33
N ASP A 93 1.29 -2.42 -5.87
CA ASP A 93 1.86 -1.25 -5.22
C ASP A 93 1.97 -0.07 -6.20
N SER A 94 1.94 1.16 -5.68
CA SER A 94 2.05 2.40 -6.45
C SER A 94 3.32 2.47 -7.29
N GLN A 95 4.42 1.92 -6.76
CA GLN A 95 5.71 1.91 -7.44
C GLN A 95 5.78 0.97 -8.65
N TRP A 96 4.86 0.01 -8.77
CA TRP A 96 4.88 -0.95 -9.89
C TRP A 96 4.18 -0.43 -11.14
N ILE A 97 3.46 0.68 -11.04
CA ILE A 97 2.61 1.17 -12.13
C ILE A 97 3.40 1.47 -13.41
N GLY A 98 4.56 2.10 -13.27
CA GLY A 98 5.41 2.45 -14.43
C GLY A 98 5.91 1.24 -15.18
N GLY A 99 6.57 0.31 -14.47
CA GLY A 99 7.08 -0.92 -15.06
C GLY A 99 5.99 -1.79 -15.67
N SER A 100 4.85 -1.91 -14.99
CA SER A 100 3.74 -2.72 -15.47
C SER A 100 3.01 -2.11 -16.67
N ALA A 101 2.91 -0.79 -16.73
CA ALA A 101 2.31 -0.08 -17.87
C ALA A 101 3.20 -0.17 -19.11
N GLU A 102 4.50 0.12 -18.98
CA GLU A 102 5.45 0.09 -20.11
C GLU A 102 5.68 -1.33 -20.64
N SER A 103 5.69 -2.33 -19.77
CA SER A 103 5.81 -3.75 -20.16
C SER A 103 4.50 -4.35 -20.67
N GLY A 104 3.40 -3.58 -20.68
CA GLY A 104 2.11 -4.03 -21.20
C GLY A 104 1.44 -5.10 -20.31
N HIS A 105 1.75 -5.14 -19.02
CA HIS A 105 1.12 -6.09 -18.10
C HIS A 105 -0.29 -5.67 -17.72
N TYR A 106 -0.58 -4.38 -17.67
CA TYR A 106 -1.90 -3.85 -17.29
C TYR A 106 -2.69 -3.39 -18.51
N VAL A 107 -4.01 -3.45 -18.40
CA VAL A 107 -4.94 -2.84 -19.35
C VAL A 107 -4.98 -1.34 -19.11
N LYS A 108 -4.82 -0.53 -20.18
CA LYS A 108 -5.12 0.91 -20.11
C LYS A 108 -6.63 1.10 -19.97
N LEU A 109 -7.07 1.79 -18.93
CA LEU A 109 -8.47 1.82 -18.51
C LEU A 109 -9.25 3.05 -19.01
N ASN A 110 -8.62 3.99 -19.72
CA ASN A 110 -9.24 5.23 -20.15
C ASN A 110 -10.57 5.04 -20.90
N ASP A 111 -10.58 4.22 -21.96
CA ASP A 111 -11.76 3.98 -22.78
C ASP A 111 -12.87 3.27 -21.97
N PHE A 112 -12.44 2.35 -21.10
CA PHE A 112 -13.37 1.66 -20.20
C PHE A 112 -13.99 2.63 -19.19
N PHE A 113 -13.19 3.49 -18.56
CA PHE A 113 -13.69 4.49 -17.62
C PHE A 113 -14.65 5.47 -18.29
N ALA A 114 -14.33 5.94 -19.50
CA ALA A 114 -15.23 6.80 -20.27
C ALA A 114 -16.55 6.11 -20.60
N LYS A 115 -16.50 4.87 -21.09
CA LYS A 115 -17.69 4.08 -21.43
C LYS A 115 -18.57 3.81 -20.21
N GLU A 116 -17.99 3.50 -19.07
CA GLU A 116 -18.71 3.14 -17.84
C GLU A 116 -18.99 4.35 -16.92
N ASN A 117 -18.66 5.57 -17.38
CA ASN A 117 -18.80 6.82 -16.63
C ASN A 117 -18.10 6.80 -15.25
N ILE A 118 -16.93 6.14 -15.17
CA ILE A 118 -16.09 6.14 -13.97
C ILE A 118 -15.21 7.39 -14.02
N LYS A 119 -15.37 8.25 -13.04
CA LYS A 119 -14.62 9.52 -12.99
C LYS A 119 -13.48 9.43 -11.98
N MET A 120 -12.26 9.59 -12.45
CA MET A 120 -11.10 9.62 -11.56
C MET A 120 -11.11 10.83 -10.61
N SER A 121 -11.85 11.88 -10.96
CA SER A 121 -12.14 13.01 -10.05
C SER A 121 -12.93 12.65 -8.81
N ASP A 122 -13.56 11.48 -8.77
CA ASP A 122 -14.31 10.99 -7.59
C ASP A 122 -13.39 10.35 -6.54
N PHE A 123 -12.10 10.22 -6.86
CA PHE A 123 -11.07 9.71 -5.96
C PHE A 123 -10.12 10.83 -5.50
N MET A 124 -9.42 10.60 -4.40
CA MET A 124 -8.44 11.55 -3.86
C MET A 124 -7.30 11.76 -4.86
N PRO A 125 -6.93 13.03 -5.17
CA PRO A 125 -5.93 13.31 -6.21
C PRO A 125 -4.59 12.59 -6.00
N ALA A 126 -4.10 12.52 -4.77
CA ALA A 126 -2.84 11.83 -4.46
C ALA A 126 -2.89 10.33 -4.80
N THR A 127 -4.05 9.68 -4.60
CA THR A 127 -4.22 8.25 -4.92
C THR A 127 -4.40 8.02 -6.43
N VAL A 128 -4.99 8.96 -7.15
CA VAL A 128 -5.06 8.91 -8.62
C VAL A 128 -3.66 9.05 -9.20
N LEU A 129 -2.91 10.07 -8.77
CA LEU A 129 -1.53 10.28 -9.18
C LEU A 129 -0.64 9.08 -8.81
N GLY A 130 -0.73 8.60 -7.56
CA GLY A 130 0.14 7.53 -7.03
C GLY A 130 -0.16 6.15 -7.61
N TYR A 131 -1.45 5.79 -7.75
CA TYR A 131 -1.81 4.39 -8.05
C TYR A 131 -2.26 4.15 -9.48
N SER A 132 -2.68 5.19 -10.21
CA SER A 132 -3.40 5.01 -11.47
C SER A 132 -2.69 5.57 -12.68
N GLU A 133 -1.93 6.67 -12.52
CA GLU A 133 -1.37 7.41 -13.64
C GLU A 133 0.03 6.92 -14.03
N TRP A 134 0.22 6.73 -15.33
CA TRP A 134 1.53 6.57 -15.91
C TRP A 134 1.58 7.07 -17.36
N PRO A 135 2.55 7.93 -17.78
CA PRO A 135 3.49 8.66 -16.88
C PRO A 135 2.76 9.51 -15.85
N LYS A 136 3.38 9.73 -14.68
CA LYS A 136 2.79 10.51 -13.58
C LYS A 136 2.38 11.92 -14.06
N GLY A 137 1.25 12.41 -13.58
CA GLY A 137 0.68 13.70 -13.96
C GLY A 137 0.03 13.70 -15.35
N THR A 138 -0.18 12.54 -15.98
CA THR A 138 -0.90 12.40 -17.23
C THR A 138 -2.22 11.67 -17.02
N PRO A 139 -3.29 12.01 -17.79
CA PRO A 139 -4.57 11.33 -17.66
C PRO A 139 -4.55 9.96 -18.35
N ASN A 140 -3.51 9.16 -18.13
CA ASN A 140 -3.40 7.79 -18.61
C ASN A 140 -3.53 6.85 -17.43
N TYR A 141 -4.65 6.15 -17.32
CA TYR A 141 -5.01 5.35 -16.17
C TYR A 141 -4.80 3.86 -16.42
N TRP A 142 -4.05 3.21 -15.55
CA TRP A 142 -3.70 1.78 -15.61
C TRP A 142 -4.24 0.99 -14.43
N ALA A 143 -4.78 1.69 -13.45
CA ALA A 143 -5.46 1.13 -12.30
C ALA A 143 -6.59 2.04 -11.83
N LEU A 144 -7.50 1.49 -11.02
CA LEU A 144 -8.42 2.27 -10.19
C LEU A 144 -7.82 2.35 -8.77
N PRO A 145 -7.85 3.50 -8.08
CA PRO A 145 -7.44 3.57 -6.67
C PRO A 145 -8.25 2.59 -5.82
N ALA A 146 -7.58 1.61 -5.22
CA ALA A 146 -8.26 0.56 -4.45
C ALA A 146 -8.17 0.78 -2.95
N MET A 147 -6.98 1.07 -2.47
CA MET A 147 -6.70 1.24 -1.07
C MET A 147 -5.74 2.42 -0.86
N GLY A 148 -6.18 3.46 -0.13
CA GLY A 148 -5.34 4.55 0.31
C GLY A 148 -4.66 4.21 1.62
N ASP A 149 -3.38 4.54 1.76
CA ASP A 149 -2.67 4.43 3.03
C ASP A 149 -1.59 5.50 3.13
N ALA A 150 -1.14 5.74 4.35
CA ALA A 150 -0.03 6.63 4.65
C ALA A 150 0.71 6.14 5.88
N LEU A 151 1.98 6.49 6.03
CA LEU A 151 2.66 6.33 7.31
C LEU A 151 2.12 7.35 8.31
N GLY A 152 1.78 6.87 9.48
CA GLY A 152 1.32 7.65 10.62
C GLY A 152 1.94 7.17 11.92
N TRP A 153 1.42 7.67 13.02
CA TRP A 153 1.97 7.42 14.35
C TRP A 153 0.90 6.99 15.33
N THR A 154 1.24 6.05 16.19
CA THR A 154 0.51 5.74 17.41
C THR A 154 1.37 6.05 18.63
N TYR A 155 0.75 6.37 19.75
CA TYR A 155 1.44 6.68 21.02
C TYR A 155 0.68 6.17 22.23
N ARG A 156 1.36 5.97 23.33
CA ARG A 156 0.83 5.56 24.61
C ARG A 156 0.12 6.75 25.30
N LYS A 157 -1.14 6.97 24.91
CA LYS A 157 -1.99 8.04 25.45
C LYS A 157 -2.13 7.99 26.96
N ASP A 158 -2.17 6.79 27.53
CA ASP A 158 -2.19 6.55 28.96
C ASP A 158 -0.92 7.09 29.66
N TRP A 159 0.26 6.95 29.07
CA TRP A 159 1.49 7.54 29.61
C TRP A 159 1.53 9.06 29.44
N PHE A 160 1.09 9.57 28.31
CA PHE A 160 0.99 11.02 28.08
C PHE A 160 -0.02 11.68 29.03
N ALA A 161 -1.00 10.94 29.54
CA ALA A 161 -1.99 11.46 30.47
C ALA A 161 -1.51 11.52 31.92
N ARG A 162 -0.39 10.86 32.30
CA ARG A 162 0.12 10.81 33.67
C ARG A 162 0.48 12.19 34.19
N PRO A 163 -0.08 12.65 35.32
CA PRO A 163 0.18 13.99 35.88
C PRO A 163 1.67 14.24 36.13
N GLU A 164 2.37 13.24 36.68
CA GLU A 164 3.81 13.32 36.97
C GLU A 164 4.64 13.52 35.67
N PHE A 165 4.31 12.82 34.59
CA PHE A 165 5.01 12.98 33.32
C PHE A 165 4.74 14.34 32.67
N LYS A 166 3.50 14.84 32.77
CA LYS A 166 3.16 16.20 32.31
C LYS A 166 3.94 17.27 33.05
N ALA A 167 4.02 17.15 34.38
CA ALA A 167 4.76 18.11 35.20
C ALA A 167 6.26 18.08 34.91
N GLU A 168 6.88 16.89 34.83
CA GLU A 168 8.30 16.73 34.49
C GLU A 168 8.61 17.24 33.09
N PHE A 169 7.79 16.90 32.09
CA PHE A 169 7.99 17.32 30.72
C PHE A 169 7.89 18.85 30.59
N LYS A 170 6.86 19.45 31.19
CA LYS A 170 6.71 20.90 31.22
C LYS A 170 7.89 21.61 31.88
N LYS A 171 8.37 21.08 33.01
CA LYS A 171 9.57 21.59 33.68
C LYS A 171 10.83 21.53 32.79
N LYS A 172 10.99 20.40 32.05
CA LYS A 172 12.18 20.16 31.22
C LYS A 172 12.19 20.95 29.92
N TYR A 173 11.04 21.03 29.23
CA TYR A 173 10.96 21.55 27.87
C TYR A 173 10.14 22.86 27.74
N ASN A 174 9.60 23.37 28.85
CA ASN A 174 8.74 24.57 28.91
C ASN A 174 7.53 24.50 27.96
N ARG A 175 6.97 23.30 27.78
CA ARG A 175 5.76 23.04 26.97
C ARG A 175 4.95 21.89 27.57
N GLU A 176 3.66 21.81 27.19
CA GLU A 176 2.82 20.70 27.61
C GLU A 176 3.20 19.40 26.89
N LEU A 177 3.09 18.27 27.59
CA LEU A 177 3.25 16.94 27.01
C LEU A 177 2.00 16.60 26.18
N ALA A 178 2.18 16.60 24.88
CA ALA A 178 1.14 16.29 23.89
C ALA A 178 1.75 15.55 22.69
N PRO A 179 0.94 14.90 21.81
CA PRO A 179 1.44 14.39 20.55
C PRO A 179 2.20 15.47 19.78
N PRO A 180 3.39 15.15 19.27
CA PRO A 180 4.24 16.15 18.60
C PRO A 180 3.67 16.56 17.25
N THR A 181 3.76 17.84 16.92
CA THR A 181 3.32 18.43 15.65
C THR A 181 4.49 18.75 14.73
N THR A 182 5.70 18.84 15.29
CA THR A 182 6.95 19.05 14.56
C THR A 182 7.98 17.99 14.91
N TRP A 183 8.95 17.76 14.01
CA TRP A 183 10.03 16.82 14.29
C TRP A 183 10.95 17.26 15.46
N ALA A 184 11.06 18.57 15.71
CA ALA A 184 11.76 19.08 16.89
C ALA A 184 11.02 18.69 18.19
N GLU A 185 9.70 18.81 18.21
CA GLU A 185 8.87 18.36 19.35
C GLU A 185 8.92 16.84 19.49
N PHE A 186 8.91 16.11 18.37
CA PHE A 186 9.00 14.65 18.36
C PHE A 186 10.26 14.18 19.07
N LYS A 187 11.42 14.77 18.77
CA LYS A 187 12.69 14.45 19.43
C LYS A 187 12.58 14.66 20.94
N GLN A 188 12.05 15.81 21.39
CA GLN A 188 11.87 16.08 22.82
C GLN A 188 11.01 15.00 23.52
N VAL A 189 9.92 14.59 22.88
CA VAL A 189 9.05 13.54 23.41
C VAL A 189 9.76 12.18 23.40
N ALA A 190 10.47 11.85 22.31
CA ALA A 190 11.22 10.61 22.20
C ALA A 190 12.33 10.49 23.27
N GLU A 191 13.11 11.55 23.45
CA GLU A 191 14.13 11.63 24.51
C GLU A 191 13.52 11.51 25.92
N PHE A 192 12.38 12.18 26.14
CA PHE A 192 11.70 12.14 27.43
C PHE A 192 11.23 10.73 27.81
N PHE A 193 10.66 9.99 26.86
CA PHE A 193 10.18 8.63 27.10
C PHE A 193 11.26 7.56 26.99
N THR A 194 12.48 7.88 26.65
CA THR A 194 13.63 6.95 26.72
C THR A 194 14.12 6.85 28.15
N ARG A 195 13.37 6.12 28.97
CA ARG A 195 13.54 6.05 30.45
C ARG A 195 13.00 4.74 31.02
N THR A 196 13.13 4.56 32.31
CA THR A 196 12.44 3.48 33.03
C THR A 196 11.03 3.93 33.39
N ILE A 197 10.01 3.15 33.02
CA ILE A 197 8.61 3.36 33.38
C ILE A 197 8.08 2.08 34.02
N ASP A 198 7.52 2.19 35.21
CA ASP A 198 6.96 1.05 35.96
C ASP A 198 7.96 -0.13 36.09
N GLY A 199 9.25 0.18 36.30
CA GLY A 199 10.34 -0.79 36.44
C GLY A 199 10.84 -1.40 35.13
N LYS A 200 10.31 -1.01 33.98
CA LYS A 200 10.72 -1.49 32.66
C LYS A 200 11.46 -0.41 31.87
N LYS A 201 12.51 -0.80 31.14
CA LYS A 201 13.16 0.10 30.20
C LYS A 201 12.23 0.35 29.01
N VAL A 202 11.94 1.61 28.76
CA VAL A 202 11.12 2.10 27.63
C VAL A 202 12.00 3.00 26.75
N TYR A 203 11.73 2.95 25.46
CA TYR A 203 12.34 3.82 24.47
C TYR A 203 11.28 4.76 23.89
N GLY A 204 11.70 5.95 23.50
CA GLY A 204 10.77 6.99 23.07
C GLY A 204 10.06 6.68 21.76
N THR A 205 10.73 5.98 20.87
CA THR A 205 10.15 5.70 19.55
C THR A 205 10.62 4.36 18.98
N TYR A 206 9.93 3.94 17.91
CA TYR A 206 10.32 2.89 17.01
C TYR A 206 10.43 3.47 15.59
N LEU A 207 11.48 3.11 14.88
CA LEU A 207 11.74 3.50 13.50
C LEU A 207 12.00 2.26 12.63
N PHE A 208 11.68 2.35 11.35
CA PHE A 208 11.97 1.29 10.39
C PHE A 208 13.47 1.26 10.06
N THR A 209 14.04 0.06 10.05
CA THR A 209 15.46 -0.19 9.77
C THR A 209 15.69 -1.30 8.77
N GLU A 210 14.63 -1.98 8.34
CA GLU A 210 14.69 -3.15 7.47
C GLU A 210 15.25 -2.78 6.10
N ARG A 211 16.16 -3.60 5.60
CA ARG A 211 16.87 -3.42 4.33
C ARG A 211 16.38 -4.34 3.21
N GLY A 212 15.59 -5.36 3.52
CA GLY A 212 15.29 -6.44 2.58
C GLY A 212 14.16 -6.14 1.61
N SER A 213 13.15 -5.37 2.02
CA SER A 213 12.02 -5.02 1.17
C SER A 213 11.96 -3.51 0.90
N GLU A 214 11.42 -2.71 1.82
CA GLU A 214 11.28 -1.26 1.61
C GLU A 214 11.41 -0.47 2.93
N GLY A 215 11.46 -1.18 4.05
CA GLY A 215 11.22 -0.61 5.37
C GLY A 215 12.01 0.65 5.67
N ILE A 216 13.33 0.63 5.58
CA ILE A 216 14.15 1.81 5.94
C ILE A 216 13.92 2.99 5.00
N THR A 217 13.70 2.73 3.71
CA THR A 217 13.39 3.79 2.72
C THR A 217 12.08 4.47 3.06
N MET A 218 11.03 3.70 3.31
CA MET A 218 9.71 4.24 3.68
C MET A 218 9.77 5.00 5.01
N GLY A 219 10.52 4.48 5.97
CA GLY A 219 10.71 5.13 7.27
C GLY A 219 11.44 6.45 7.18
N VAL A 220 12.58 6.49 6.50
CA VAL A 220 13.40 7.70 6.38
C VAL A 220 12.71 8.78 5.56
N SER A 221 11.94 8.40 4.54
CA SER A 221 11.18 9.34 3.69
C SER A 221 10.22 10.20 4.50
N ASN A 222 9.63 9.65 5.59
CA ASN A 222 8.78 10.42 6.50
C ASN A 222 9.51 11.60 7.19
N VAL A 223 10.83 11.52 7.32
CA VAL A 223 11.65 12.63 7.81
C VAL A 223 12.17 13.47 6.65
N LEU A 224 12.63 12.84 5.59
CA LEU A 224 13.26 13.54 4.46
C LEU A 224 12.31 14.52 3.76
N TYR A 225 11.04 14.12 3.50
CA TYR A 225 10.09 15.02 2.84
C TYR A 225 9.83 16.31 3.62
N PRO A 226 9.51 16.29 4.92
CA PRO A 226 9.38 17.50 5.72
C PRO A 226 10.66 18.32 5.85
N TYR A 227 11.83 17.72 5.64
CA TYR A 227 13.13 18.40 5.59
C TYR A 227 13.44 18.98 4.19
N GLY A 228 12.61 18.69 3.17
CA GLY A 228 12.74 19.29 1.84
C GLY A 228 13.46 18.43 0.82
N PHE A 229 13.68 17.16 1.11
CA PHE A 229 14.14 16.18 0.12
C PHE A 229 13.17 16.12 -1.05
N LYS A 230 13.71 16.03 -2.26
CA LYS A 230 12.99 15.76 -3.49
C LYS A 230 13.81 14.79 -4.32
N TYR A 231 13.13 13.99 -5.11
CA TYR A 231 13.78 13.07 -6.04
C TYR A 231 14.50 13.81 -7.17
N GLU A 232 13.90 14.90 -7.65
CA GLU A 232 14.36 15.65 -8.81
C GLU A 232 13.87 17.10 -8.79
N ASP A 233 14.31 17.92 -9.72
CA ASP A 233 13.74 19.23 -9.99
C ASP A 233 12.27 19.08 -10.45
N PRO A 234 11.32 19.78 -9.86
CA PRO A 234 9.91 19.73 -10.27
C PRO A 234 9.64 20.18 -11.72
N LYS A 235 10.62 20.80 -12.37
CA LYS A 235 10.50 21.37 -13.74
C LYS A 235 11.34 20.59 -14.76
N GLU A 236 12.31 19.83 -14.31
CA GLU A 236 13.22 19.10 -15.19
C GLU A 236 13.37 17.65 -14.70
N HIS A 237 12.74 16.75 -15.46
CA HIS A 237 12.72 15.33 -15.11
C HIS A 237 14.14 14.72 -15.11
N TYR A 238 14.45 13.90 -14.14
CA TYR A 238 15.77 13.33 -13.84
C TYR A 238 16.89 14.33 -13.46
N ALA A 239 16.60 15.62 -13.29
CA ALA A 239 17.55 16.57 -12.73
C ALA A 239 17.62 16.43 -11.20
N MET A 240 18.44 15.52 -10.72
CA MET A 240 18.49 15.09 -9.31
C MET A 240 19.49 15.86 -8.45
N ASP A 241 20.50 16.50 -9.08
CA ASP A 241 21.58 17.20 -8.37
C ASP A 241 21.06 18.35 -7.51
N GLY A 242 21.46 18.39 -6.25
CA GLY A 242 21.02 19.41 -5.31
C GLY A 242 19.59 19.22 -4.77
N TYR A 243 18.89 18.17 -5.19
CA TYR A 243 17.58 17.76 -4.67
C TYR A 243 17.71 16.52 -3.81
N VAL A 244 18.23 15.41 -4.34
CA VAL A 244 18.49 14.17 -3.58
C VAL A 244 19.50 14.40 -2.47
N ASN A 245 20.57 15.15 -2.75
CA ASN A 245 21.69 15.39 -1.86
C ASN A 245 21.76 16.84 -1.34
N SER A 246 20.62 17.52 -1.25
CA SER A 246 20.52 18.89 -0.73
C SER A 246 21.03 18.96 0.72
N ALA A 247 21.49 20.14 1.16
CA ALA A 247 21.89 20.35 2.54
C ALA A 247 20.75 20.07 3.55
N ASP A 248 19.52 20.29 3.15
CA ASP A 248 18.35 20.02 3.99
C ASP A 248 18.03 18.52 4.04
N ALA A 249 18.18 17.78 2.93
CA ALA A 249 18.08 16.31 2.92
C ALA A 249 19.17 15.68 3.81
N VAL A 250 20.41 16.19 3.77
CA VAL A 250 21.50 15.74 4.66
C VAL A 250 21.09 15.90 6.13
N LYS A 251 20.56 17.05 6.53
CA LYS A 251 20.05 17.27 7.90
C LYS A 251 18.92 16.32 8.27
N GLY A 252 18.02 16.02 7.34
CA GLY A 252 16.93 15.08 7.56
C GLY A 252 17.45 13.65 7.81
N LEU A 253 18.42 13.21 7.04
CA LEU A 253 19.04 11.90 7.20
C LEU A 253 19.86 11.79 8.51
N GLU A 254 20.58 12.86 8.88
CA GLU A 254 21.27 12.95 10.18
C GLU A 254 20.27 12.86 11.34
N PHE A 255 19.16 13.57 11.23
CA PHE A 255 18.09 13.56 12.23
C PHE A 255 17.45 12.16 12.41
N TYR A 256 17.23 11.43 11.34
CA TYR A 256 16.73 10.05 11.43
C TYR A 256 17.70 9.15 12.18
N LYS A 257 19.01 9.24 11.87
CA LYS A 257 20.06 8.52 12.59
C LYS A 257 20.14 8.93 14.05
N GLU A 258 19.99 10.21 14.35
CA GLU A 258 19.97 10.70 15.73
C GLU A 258 18.83 10.07 16.54
N LEU A 259 17.60 10.06 16.00
CA LEU A 259 16.46 9.40 16.62
C LEU A 259 16.67 7.88 16.77
N TYR A 260 17.26 7.23 15.77
CA TYR A 260 17.60 5.82 15.84
C TYR A 260 18.55 5.53 17.00
N LYS A 261 19.62 6.31 17.15
CA LYS A 261 20.62 6.12 18.19
C LYS A 261 20.14 6.46 19.60
N CYS A 262 19.38 7.55 19.76
CA CYS A 262 18.98 8.00 21.10
C CYS A 262 17.82 7.22 21.66
N CYS A 263 16.86 6.84 20.82
CA CYS A 263 15.49 6.73 21.28
C CYS A 263 14.76 5.49 20.78
N THR A 264 15.42 4.59 20.05
CA THR A 264 14.89 3.29 19.64
C THR A 264 15.48 2.14 20.47
N PRO A 265 14.78 1.00 20.61
CA PRO A 265 15.34 -0.17 21.27
C PRO A 265 16.61 -0.66 20.56
N PRO A 266 17.66 -1.02 21.31
CA PRO A 266 18.85 -1.61 20.73
C PRO A 266 18.54 -2.98 20.12
N GLY A 267 19.24 -3.35 19.04
CA GLY A 267 19.07 -4.64 18.37
C GLY A 267 18.00 -4.66 17.28
N LEU A 268 17.20 -3.61 17.12
CA LEU A 268 16.27 -3.46 15.99
C LEU A 268 17.02 -2.92 14.77
N THR A 269 17.89 -3.75 14.19
CA THR A 269 18.79 -3.38 13.09
C THR A 269 18.24 -3.75 11.71
N ASN A 270 17.20 -4.59 11.67
CA ASN A 270 16.51 -5.00 10.45
C ASN A 270 15.04 -5.26 10.80
N SER A 271 14.29 -4.19 11.06
CA SER A 271 12.93 -4.26 11.58
C SER A 271 11.98 -3.37 10.79
N TYR A 272 10.77 -3.85 10.59
CA TYR A 272 9.73 -3.19 9.82
C TYR A 272 8.38 -3.20 10.58
N MET A 273 7.27 -3.44 9.91
CA MET A 273 5.91 -3.30 10.47
C MET A 273 5.64 -4.21 11.67
N GLY A 274 6.02 -5.48 11.57
CA GLY A 274 5.72 -6.51 12.59
C GLY A 274 6.45 -6.26 13.90
N GLU A 275 7.75 -6.04 13.83
CA GLU A 275 8.61 -5.79 15.01
C GLU A 275 8.19 -4.49 15.73
N GLY A 276 7.71 -3.49 14.97
CA GLY A 276 7.15 -2.27 15.55
C GLY A 276 5.88 -2.53 16.35
N LEU A 277 4.96 -3.33 15.80
CA LEU A 277 3.74 -3.74 16.51
C LEU A 277 4.07 -4.50 17.79
N ASP A 278 5.02 -5.42 17.76
CA ASP A 278 5.44 -6.21 18.92
C ASP A 278 6.12 -5.33 19.97
N ALA A 279 7.00 -4.42 19.57
CA ALA A 279 7.65 -3.46 20.46
C ALA A 279 6.63 -2.54 21.15
N PHE A 280 5.59 -2.09 20.44
CA PHE A 280 4.56 -1.25 21.01
C PHE A 280 3.62 -2.04 21.93
N LYS A 281 3.15 -3.23 21.51
CA LYS A 281 2.26 -4.10 22.30
C LYS A 281 2.91 -4.57 23.59
N SER A 282 4.22 -4.83 23.58
CA SER A 282 4.97 -5.20 24.80
C SER A 282 5.24 -4.02 25.73
N GLY A 283 4.92 -2.79 25.32
CA GLY A 283 5.20 -1.57 26.08
C GLY A 283 6.68 -1.17 26.05
N GLN A 284 7.45 -1.62 25.06
CA GLN A 284 8.86 -1.29 24.91
C GLN A 284 9.07 0.12 24.36
N VAL A 285 8.09 0.67 23.62
CA VAL A 285 8.17 2.00 23.02
C VAL A 285 6.96 2.86 23.34
N ALA A 286 7.19 4.19 23.45
CA ALA A 286 6.14 5.16 23.75
C ALA A 286 5.40 5.64 22.49
N MET A 287 6.10 5.73 21.37
CA MET A 287 5.57 6.10 20.04
C MET A 287 6.06 5.11 19.00
N MET A 288 5.21 4.81 18.01
CA MET A 288 5.54 3.88 16.94
C MET A 288 5.05 4.42 15.60
N MET A 289 5.92 4.42 14.60
CA MET A 289 5.58 4.62 13.20
C MET A 289 5.01 3.33 12.62
N ASN A 290 3.90 3.43 11.90
CA ASN A 290 3.39 2.34 11.07
C ASN A 290 2.38 2.88 10.04
N TRP A 291 1.99 2.03 9.10
CA TRP A 291 0.91 2.29 8.17
C TRP A 291 -0.43 2.33 8.91
N PHE A 292 -1.34 3.25 8.51
CA PHE A 292 -2.67 3.34 9.13
C PHE A 292 -3.45 2.03 9.04
N ALA A 293 -3.20 1.22 8.02
CA ALA A 293 -3.82 -0.09 7.83
C ALA A 293 -3.59 -1.08 9.00
N PHE A 294 -2.55 -0.88 9.81
CA PHE A 294 -2.26 -1.73 10.97
C PHE A 294 -2.86 -1.22 12.29
N PHE A 295 -3.36 0.01 12.33
CA PHE A 295 -3.93 0.61 13.56
C PHE A 295 -5.23 -0.04 14.03
N PRO A 296 -6.15 -0.56 13.17
CA PRO A 296 -7.33 -1.28 13.64
C PRO A 296 -6.99 -2.49 14.52
N GLY A 297 -6.01 -3.31 14.13
CA GLY A 297 -5.57 -4.46 14.92
C GLY A 297 -4.96 -4.06 16.25
N LEU A 298 -4.19 -2.95 16.26
CA LEU A 298 -3.60 -2.41 17.48
C LEU A 298 -4.66 -1.82 18.41
N TYR A 299 -5.61 -1.06 17.87
CA TYR A 299 -6.70 -0.48 18.66
C TYR A 299 -7.59 -1.53 19.33
N LYS A 300 -7.78 -2.67 18.68
CA LYS A 300 -8.55 -3.81 19.21
C LYS A 300 -7.76 -4.71 20.16
N ASP A 301 -6.45 -4.50 20.31
CA ASP A 301 -5.60 -5.32 21.18
C ASP A 301 -6.02 -5.13 22.66
N PRO A 302 -6.30 -6.22 23.43
CA PRO A 302 -6.81 -6.12 24.79
C PRO A 302 -5.78 -5.55 25.78
N ASN A 303 -4.48 -5.61 25.48
CA ASN A 303 -3.42 -5.18 26.39
C ASN A 303 -3.10 -3.69 26.25
N VAL A 304 -3.04 -3.20 25.04
CA VAL A 304 -2.58 -1.82 24.75
C VAL A 304 -3.60 -0.98 23.99
N GLY A 305 -4.66 -1.57 23.49
CA GLY A 305 -5.66 -0.90 22.66
C GLY A 305 -6.67 -0.03 23.42
N GLY A 306 -7.69 0.41 22.70
CA GLY A 306 -8.76 1.25 23.22
C GLY A 306 -8.23 2.63 23.65
N ASP A 307 -8.66 3.08 24.82
CA ASP A 307 -8.33 4.42 25.34
C ASP A 307 -6.86 4.60 25.78
N LYS A 308 -6.08 3.52 25.82
CA LYS A 308 -4.66 3.57 26.18
C LYS A 308 -3.77 4.15 25.09
N ILE A 309 -4.24 4.16 23.83
CA ILE A 309 -3.48 4.65 22.71
C ILE A 309 -4.17 5.83 22.02
N GLY A 310 -3.37 6.61 21.31
CA GLY A 310 -3.83 7.66 20.42
C GLY A 310 -3.03 7.64 19.12
N PHE A 311 -3.45 8.48 18.19
CA PHE A 311 -2.86 8.53 16.87
C PHE A 311 -2.49 9.98 16.54
N PHE A 312 -1.50 10.17 15.67
CA PHE A 312 -1.17 11.49 15.13
C PHE A 312 -0.53 11.34 13.75
N VAL A 313 -0.61 12.42 12.98
CA VAL A 313 -0.03 12.48 11.64
C VAL A 313 1.48 12.67 11.69
N ASN A 314 2.16 12.44 10.58
CA ASN A 314 3.59 12.70 10.48
C ASN A 314 3.92 14.16 10.85
N PRO A 315 4.90 14.40 11.76
CA PRO A 315 5.24 15.74 12.19
C PRO A 315 5.78 16.61 11.04
N ALA A 316 5.50 17.90 11.10
CA ALA A 316 6.08 18.86 10.16
C ALA A 316 7.57 19.07 10.43
N GLY A 317 8.32 19.26 9.35
CA GLY A 317 9.74 19.63 9.41
C GLY A 317 9.98 21.11 9.05
N PRO A 318 11.25 21.50 8.91
CA PRO A 318 11.63 22.87 8.60
C PRO A 318 11.10 23.38 7.25
N LYS A 319 10.78 22.49 6.31
CA LYS A 319 10.32 22.81 4.96
C LYS A 319 8.83 22.53 4.74
N GLY A 320 8.14 22.03 5.75
CA GLY A 320 6.71 21.80 5.67
C GLY A 320 6.28 20.42 6.14
N LYS A 321 5.23 19.91 5.53
CA LYS A 321 4.63 18.62 5.81
C LYS A 321 4.98 17.62 4.71
N GLY A 322 4.96 16.36 5.04
CA GLY A 322 5.13 15.25 4.11
C GLY A 322 5.01 13.94 4.85
N SER A 323 4.42 12.95 4.22
CA SER A 323 4.31 11.57 4.73
C SER A 323 4.46 10.61 3.57
N GLN A 324 5.02 9.44 3.80
CA GLN A 324 5.11 8.43 2.76
C GLN A 324 3.71 7.95 2.39
N LEU A 325 3.41 7.99 1.09
CA LEU A 325 2.22 7.35 0.53
C LEU A 325 2.40 5.83 0.62
N GLY A 326 1.41 5.17 1.13
CA GLY A 326 1.21 3.74 0.99
C GLY A 326 -0.04 3.47 0.17
N GLY A 327 -0.43 2.21 0.10
CA GLY A 327 -1.65 1.83 -0.61
C GLY A 327 -1.40 1.49 -2.07
N GLN A 328 -2.51 1.19 -2.76
CA GLN A 328 -2.40 0.37 -3.96
C GLN A 328 -3.56 0.62 -4.91
N GLY A 329 -3.26 0.38 -6.20
CA GLY A 329 -4.23 0.40 -7.28
C GLY A 329 -4.68 -1.00 -7.69
N ILE A 330 -5.92 -1.13 -8.14
CA ILE A 330 -6.45 -2.36 -8.70
C ILE A 330 -6.40 -2.30 -10.22
N SER A 331 -5.69 -3.25 -10.83
CA SER A 331 -5.42 -3.33 -12.26
C SER A 331 -5.96 -4.62 -12.87
N VAL A 332 -6.31 -4.59 -14.15
CA VAL A 332 -6.66 -5.77 -14.93
C VAL A 332 -5.43 -6.24 -15.69
N VAL A 333 -5.11 -7.53 -15.57
CA VAL A 333 -3.98 -8.14 -16.29
C VAL A 333 -4.31 -8.23 -17.79
N SER A 334 -3.47 -7.65 -18.65
CA SER A 334 -3.75 -7.45 -20.07
C SER A 334 -3.90 -8.75 -20.86
N TYR A 335 -3.20 -9.79 -20.48
CA TYR A 335 -3.22 -11.13 -21.10
C TYR A 335 -4.13 -12.14 -20.38
N SER A 336 -4.93 -11.69 -19.39
CA SER A 336 -5.93 -12.54 -18.78
C SER A 336 -7.00 -12.97 -19.79
N PRO A 337 -7.41 -14.25 -19.82
CA PRO A 337 -8.53 -14.70 -20.61
C PRO A 337 -9.89 -14.18 -20.10
N ASN A 338 -9.96 -13.73 -18.84
CA ASN A 338 -11.17 -13.30 -18.14
C ASN A 338 -11.27 -11.76 -18.03
N ARG A 339 -10.64 -11.01 -18.98
CA ARG A 339 -10.58 -9.53 -18.91
C ARG A 339 -11.96 -8.87 -18.82
N ALA A 340 -12.97 -9.44 -19.49
CA ALA A 340 -14.31 -8.87 -19.47
C ALA A 340 -14.95 -8.94 -18.08
N GLU A 341 -14.77 -10.05 -17.39
CA GLU A 341 -15.22 -10.28 -16.01
C GLU A 341 -14.40 -9.44 -15.00
N ALA A 342 -13.09 -9.34 -15.23
CA ALA A 342 -12.20 -8.49 -14.44
C ALA A 342 -12.61 -7.01 -14.52
N LEU A 343 -12.93 -6.51 -15.72
CA LEU A 343 -13.45 -5.16 -15.91
C LEU A 343 -14.81 -4.94 -15.24
N GLN A 344 -15.70 -5.96 -15.19
CA GLN A 344 -16.94 -5.88 -14.43
C GLN A 344 -16.67 -5.74 -12.93
N TYR A 345 -15.62 -6.39 -12.41
CA TYR A 345 -15.21 -6.22 -11.02
C TYR A 345 -14.74 -4.79 -10.74
N ILE A 346 -13.89 -4.21 -11.61
CA ILE A 346 -13.45 -2.81 -11.51
C ILE A 346 -14.66 -1.86 -11.49
N LYS A 347 -15.62 -2.04 -12.42
CA LYS A 347 -16.84 -1.23 -12.48
C LYS A 347 -17.64 -1.30 -11.18
N TRP A 348 -17.86 -2.51 -10.68
CA TRP A 348 -18.58 -2.73 -9.43
C TRP A 348 -17.84 -2.09 -8.24
N PHE A 349 -16.53 -2.31 -8.13
CA PHE A 349 -15.72 -1.78 -7.05
C PHE A 349 -15.68 -0.24 -7.04
N ALA A 350 -15.76 0.41 -8.21
CA ALA A 350 -15.78 1.87 -8.34
C ALA A 350 -17.08 2.53 -7.83
N THR A 351 -18.14 1.77 -7.54
CA THR A 351 -19.42 2.38 -7.14
C THR A 351 -19.37 2.94 -5.71
N PRO A 352 -20.01 4.11 -5.44
CA PRO A 352 -19.98 4.76 -4.14
C PRO A 352 -20.44 3.87 -2.97
N ASP A 353 -21.50 3.08 -3.16
CA ASP A 353 -22.02 2.20 -2.11
C ASP A 353 -21.03 1.08 -1.77
N VAL A 354 -20.35 0.52 -2.78
CA VAL A 354 -19.30 -0.47 -2.57
C VAL A 354 -18.12 0.15 -1.84
N GLN A 355 -17.71 1.37 -2.20
CA GLN A 355 -16.64 2.10 -1.53
C GLN A 355 -16.97 2.41 -0.06
N LYS A 356 -18.22 2.76 0.26
CA LYS A 356 -18.69 2.92 1.66
C LYS A 356 -18.62 1.60 2.43
N LYS A 357 -19.10 0.51 1.85
CA LYS A 357 -19.02 -0.82 2.46
C LYS A 357 -17.57 -1.29 2.61
N TRP A 358 -16.70 -0.96 1.62
CA TRP A 358 -15.28 -1.23 1.66
C TRP A 358 -14.62 -0.63 2.91
N TRP A 359 -14.83 0.67 3.16
CA TRP A 359 -14.36 1.33 4.39
C TRP A 359 -14.92 0.66 5.65
N ALA A 360 -16.22 0.39 5.69
CA ALA A 360 -16.88 -0.19 6.86
C ALA A 360 -16.36 -1.59 7.23
N LEU A 361 -15.85 -2.35 6.26
CA LEU A 361 -15.25 -3.67 6.46
C LEU A 361 -13.76 -3.60 6.86
N GLY A 362 -13.14 -2.43 6.85
CA GLY A 362 -11.72 -2.26 7.18
C GLY A 362 -10.82 -2.12 5.95
N GLY A 363 -11.40 -1.89 4.77
CA GLY A 363 -10.68 -1.38 3.61
C GLY A 363 -10.44 0.13 3.74
N TYR A 364 -9.45 0.63 3.05
CA TYR A 364 -9.06 2.04 3.11
C TYR A 364 -9.44 2.72 1.79
N SER A 365 -10.74 3.11 1.68
CA SER A 365 -11.27 3.69 0.47
C SER A 365 -10.54 4.99 0.07
N CYS A 366 -10.30 5.13 -1.23
CA CYS A 366 -9.77 6.36 -1.84
C CYS A 366 -10.89 7.29 -2.35
N SER A 367 -12.16 6.90 -2.21
CA SER A 367 -13.30 7.65 -2.73
C SER A 367 -13.59 8.91 -1.92
N LYS A 368 -13.73 10.05 -2.61
CA LYS A 368 -14.16 11.30 -1.99
C LYS A 368 -15.53 11.20 -1.33
N ALA A 369 -16.47 10.42 -1.91
CA ALA A 369 -17.78 10.19 -1.34
C ALA A 369 -17.73 9.53 0.06
N VAL A 370 -16.67 8.79 0.35
CA VAL A 370 -16.41 8.19 1.67
C VAL A 370 -15.65 9.17 2.56
N LEU A 371 -14.50 9.65 2.08
CA LEU A 371 -13.56 10.42 2.89
C LEU A 371 -14.08 11.82 3.25
N GLN A 372 -14.94 12.38 2.43
CA GLN A 372 -15.59 13.69 2.65
C GLN A 372 -16.95 13.59 3.34
N ASP A 373 -17.40 12.37 3.68
CA ASP A 373 -18.63 12.21 4.48
C ASP A 373 -18.46 12.89 5.84
N PRO A 374 -19.43 13.70 6.32
CA PRO A 374 -19.34 14.39 7.61
C PRO A 374 -19.13 13.48 8.81
N GLY A 375 -19.58 12.22 8.72
CA GLY A 375 -19.38 11.20 9.74
C GLY A 375 -18.02 10.51 9.71
N PHE A 376 -17.23 10.69 8.62
CA PHE A 376 -16.00 9.94 8.40
C PHE A 376 -15.01 10.02 9.58
N LYS A 377 -14.73 11.22 10.09
CA LYS A 377 -13.79 11.44 11.20
C LYS A 377 -14.16 10.72 12.50
N LYS A 378 -15.42 10.27 12.63
CA LYS A 378 -15.93 9.53 13.79
C LYS A 378 -16.05 8.03 13.51
N SER A 379 -15.78 7.58 12.28
CA SER A 379 -15.94 6.19 11.87
C SER A 379 -14.90 5.24 12.46
N ALA A 380 -13.71 5.77 12.79
CA ALA A 380 -12.64 5.06 13.48
C ALA A 380 -11.83 6.04 14.34
N PRO A 381 -11.14 5.57 15.41
CA PRO A 381 -10.35 6.43 16.29
C PRO A 381 -9.21 7.20 15.63
N PHE A 382 -8.77 6.74 14.47
CA PHE A 382 -7.68 7.31 13.68
C PHE A 382 -8.15 7.94 12.36
N ALA A 383 -9.46 7.94 12.08
CA ALA A 383 -9.98 8.38 10.77
C ALA A 383 -9.69 9.85 10.47
N GLY A 384 -9.68 10.71 11.49
CA GLY A 384 -9.32 12.13 11.33
C GLY A 384 -7.87 12.33 10.95
N GLU A 385 -6.97 11.59 11.61
CA GLU A 385 -5.53 11.59 11.35
C GLU A 385 -5.22 10.97 9.99
N PHE A 386 -5.88 9.86 9.63
CA PHE A 386 -5.77 9.24 8.32
C PHE A 386 -6.13 10.23 7.21
N LEU A 387 -7.28 10.89 7.31
CA LEU A 387 -7.69 11.89 6.31
C LEU A 387 -6.66 13.02 6.18
N THR A 388 -6.15 13.51 7.31
CA THR A 388 -5.14 14.57 7.32
C THR A 388 -3.81 14.08 6.73
N ALA A 389 -3.42 12.83 6.99
CA ALA A 389 -2.21 12.23 6.42
C ALA A 389 -2.31 12.13 4.90
N MET A 390 -3.46 11.71 4.37
CA MET A 390 -3.68 11.58 2.92
C MET A 390 -3.61 12.90 2.16
N ASP A 391 -3.77 14.05 2.84
CA ASP A 391 -3.63 15.37 2.22
C ASP A 391 -2.15 15.82 2.08
N GLN A 392 -1.20 15.09 2.65
CA GLN A 392 0.22 15.46 2.68
C GLN A 392 1.17 14.36 2.24
N VAL A 393 0.66 13.33 1.57
CA VAL A 393 1.46 12.21 1.12
C VAL A 393 2.34 12.56 -0.07
N VAL A 394 3.52 11.95 -0.09
CA VAL A 394 4.50 11.94 -1.18
C VAL A 394 4.85 10.48 -1.45
N ASP A 395 4.89 10.09 -2.71
CA ASP A 395 5.20 8.72 -3.09
C ASP A 395 6.67 8.54 -3.45
N PHE A 396 7.15 7.32 -3.37
CA PHE A 396 8.42 6.90 -3.96
C PHE A 396 8.30 6.90 -5.48
N TRP A 397 9.43 6.97 -6.19
CA TRP A 397 9.40 6.90 -7.65
C TRP A 397 8.76 5.61 -8.16
N ALA A 398 7.82 5.77 -9.10
CA ALA A 398 7.14 4.68 -9.79
C ALA A 398 7.77 4.36 -11.16
N GLU A 399 9.05 4.65 -11.32
CA GLU A 399 9.82 4.36 -12.54
C GLU A 399 9.88 2.86 -12.84
N PRO A 400 10.01 2.43 -14.10
CA PRO A 400 10.15 1.02 -14.45
C PRO A 400 11.29 0.31 -13.71
N SER A 401 12.36 1.03 -13.41
CA SER A 401 13.53 0.56 -12.64
C SER A 401 13.42 0.76 -11.13
N TYR A 402 12.21 1.04 -10.58
CA TYR A 402 12.01 1.36 -9.16
C TYR A 402 12.73 0.38 -8.21
N ALA A 403 12.77 -0.90 -8.54
CA ALA A 403 13.39 -1.92 -7.69
C ALA A 403 14.90 -1.68 -7.52
N ALA A 404 15.59 -1.26 -8.58
CA ALA A 404 17.00 -0.91 -8.54
C ALA A 404 17.24 0.41 -7.76
N LEU A 405 16.33 1.39 -7.95
CA LEU A 405 16.38 2.65 -7.21
C LEU A 405 16.19 2.43 -5.71
N LEU A 406 15.19 1.61 -5.34
CA LEU A 406 14.89 1.26 -3.97
C LEU A 406 16.05 0.52 -3.30
N LEU A 407 16.63 -0.48 -3.97
CA LEU A 407 17.78 -1.24 -3.46
C LEU A 407 18.99 -0.35 -3.18
N ALA A 408 19.27 0.62 -4.06
CA ALA A 408 20.33 1.58 -3.89
C ALA A 408 20.11 2.45 -2.64
N GLU A 409 18.89 2.98 -2.46
CA GLU A 409 18.55 3.79 -1.29
C GLU A 409 18.63 3.00 0.00
N GLN A 410 18.03 1.82 0.06
CA GLN A 410 18.11 0.93 1.21
C GLN A 410 19.56 0.69 1.65
N LYS A 411 20.42 0.39 0.67
CA LYS A 411 21.84 0.16 0.96
C LYS A 411 22.50 1.39 1.56
N ARG A 412 22.38 2.55 0.92
CA ARG A 412 23.06 3.78 1.33
C ARG A 412 22.55 4.28 2.68
N VAL A 413 21.24 4.29 2.86
CA VAL A 413 20.61 4.75 4.10
C VAL A 413 20.90 3.81 5.26
N HIS A 414 20.77 2.49 5.05
CA HIS A 414 21.07 1.52 6.10
C HIS A 414 22.56 1.53 6.51
N ASP A 415 23.46 1.60 5.55
CA ASP A 415 24.91 1.68 5.83
C ASP A 415 25.24 2.92 6.71
N PHE A 416 24.58 4.06 6.47
CA PHE A 416 24.76 5.26 7.28
C PHE A 416 24.04 5.19 8.63
N VAL A 417 22.74 4.88 8.64
CA VAL A 417 21.90 4.96 9.85
C VAL A 417 22.21 3.84 10.83
N VAL A 418 22.20 2.60 10.34
CA VAL A 418 22.26 1.39 11.17
C VAL A 418 23.71 0.90 11.35
N ALA A 419 24.44 0.78 10.25
CA ALA A 419 25.82 0.29 10.31
C ALA A 419 26.84 1.37 10.67
N ASP A 420 26.43 2.62 10.89
CA ASP A 420 27.25 3.77 11.33
C ASP A 420 28.45 4.07 10.41
N LYS A 421 28.26 3.91 9.08
CA LYS A 421 29.30 4.11 8.09
C LYS A 421 29.20 5.49 7.44
N GLY A 422 30.30 6.20 7.38
CA GLY A 422 30.41 7.47 6.66
C GLY A 422 29.55 8.60 7.23
N THR A 423 29.25 9.56 6.39
CA THR A 423 28.43 10.74 6.69
C THR A 423 27.11 10.70 5.91
N ALA A 424 26.10 11.47 6.34
CA ALA A 424 24.83 11.61 5.62
C ALA A 424 25.06 12.18 4.21
N LYS A 425 26.01 13.12 4.07
CA LYS A 425 26.37 13.68 2.77
C LYS A 425 26.93 12.62 1.82
N GLU A 426 27.87 11.79 2.28
CA GLU A 426 28.43 10.69 1.48
C GLU A 426 27.36 9.66 1.11
N ALA A 427 26.43 9.37 2.02
CA ALA A 427 25.31 8.45 1.74
C ALA A 427 24.43 8.99 0.63
N LEU A 428 24.02 10.27 0.68
CA LEU A 428 23.14 10.87 -0.33
C LEU A 428 23.88 11.18 -1.66
N ASP A 429 25.16 11.56 -1.63
CA ASP A 429 25.96 11.69 -2.85
C ASP A 429 26.16 10.33 -3.54
N GLY A 430 26.39 9.29 -2.74
CA GLY A 430 26.46 7.93 -3.26
C GLY A 430 25.11 7.44 -3.83
N LEU A 431 24.00 7.77 -3.17
CA LEU A 431 22.66 7.47 -3.68
C LEU A 431 22.39 8.15 -5.01
N LEU A 432 22.69 9.45 -5.11
CA LEU A 432 22.60 10.21 -6.36
C LEU A 432 23.41 9.56 -7.49
N ALA A 433 24.63 9.13 -7.20
CA ALA A 433 25.49 8.47 -8.19
C ALA A 433 24.91 7.11 -8.64
N ASP A 434 24.40 6.32 -7.69
CA ASP A 434 23.77 5.02 -7.98
C ASP A 434 22.50 5.22 -8.84
N TRP A 435 21.63 6.16 -8.50
CA TRP A 435 20.42 6.46 -9.28
C TRP A 435 20.72 6.98 -10.68
N LYS A 436 21.70 7.87 -10.82
CA LYS A 436 22.18 8.32 -12.13
C LYS A 436 22.65 7.15 -13.00
N LYS A 437 23.34 6.19 -12.39
CA LYS A 437 23.80 4.99 -13.10
C LYS A 437 22.59 4.16 -13.59
N VAL A 438 21.60 3.92 -12.75
CA VAL A 438 20.36 3.22 -13.13
C VAL A 438 19.69 3.92 -14.31
N PHE A 439 19.48 5.23 -14.23
CA PHE A 439 18.82 5.98 -15.31
C PHE A 439 19.64 6.07 -16.61
N LYS A 440 20.97 5.99 -16.53
CA LYS A 440 21.82 5.85 -17.73
C LYS A 440 21.68 4.46 -18.35
N GLU A 441 21.65 3.41 -17.56
CA GLU A 441 21.42 2.04 -18.02
C GLU A 441 20.03 1.90 -18.68
N ASP A 442 19.04 2.62 -18.19
CA ASP A 442 17.68 2.69 -18.77
C ASP A 442 17.58 3.63 -20.00
N GLY A 443 18.66 4.33 -20.37
CA GLY A 443 18.66 5.30 -21.45
C GLY A 443 17.88 6.59 -21.17
N LYS A 444 17.54 6.86 -19.91
CA LYS A 444 16.82 8.06 -19.45
C LYS A 444 17.77 9.25 -19.24
N LEU A 445 19.05 8.99 -18.93
CA LEU A 445 20.13 9.96 -18.85
C LEU A 445 21.23 9.65 -19.86
N LYS A 446 21.92 10.71 -20.35
CA LYS A 446 23.08 10.61 -21.25
C LYS A 446 24.38 10.34 -20.49
#